data_b5d07845c7df9d4f520b72ab5c5df232
#
_entry.id   b5d07845c7df9d4f520b72ab5c5df232
#
_cell.length_a   1.000
_cell.length_b   1.000
_cell.length_c   1.000
_cell.angle_alpha   90.00
_cell.angle_beta   90.00
_cell.angle_gamma   90.00
#
_symmetry.space_group_name_H-M   'P 1'
#
loop_
_entity.id
_entity.type
_entity.pdbx_description
1 polymer ?
#
loop_
_entity_poly.entity_id
_entity_poly.type
_entity_poly.pdbx_seq_one_letter_code
_entity_poly.pdbx_strand_id
1 'polypeptide(L)'
;MWNRIKYLLSYFLLVWGFFLIQKPVFMAVNASKSYALTDYLSVMWHGAGLDATTTGYLTILPFLLTVVSVWYRYLPFRKVMTPYYVIVMLLISAIFVGDLSLFSFWESKLDASVFIYIDSPKNAMASVSGGYIAARIGMIVGLTAVMSALLWLITPKTLEKINMIGQQLVATLCALPLGALLFLVIRGGIRVSTANVGDAYFSNDQYLNLSAINPAFNLFASTERQARYEDEFNFYDEQRRAQLMKGLYDTNDTNTTQVLETQRPNILVILMESFGATMIERLGGEKGVAPNLESLADNGVFFSRIFANSFRTDRGTVCTFSGFPGLPTLSLMKVSNLCQQLPNIANTLGQAGYETDFLYGGDINFTNMQGYLRAGGFQKITSQDDFSLTERNYSKWGVPDGITFNHLYDMLKERENSKKPWFTTFLTLSSHEPFEVPYKKFEDAHFNAFAYTDHCIGEFIRRFRKTRQWKNTLIVLLPDHGIPYPKEGERFSPRFFRIPMIWTGGAVRQKMTVEKIMNQTDLAATLLAQLGLKHDNFLFSRNVLSESYTYPFAFYSFVNGFCFLDNTGVSVYDNASNKVFFNVAPEGDSVRVQKGKAILQTLYDEVGQMNSKRYK
;
A
#
# COMPACT_ATOMS: atom_id res chain seq x y z
N MET A 1 20.74 4.74 -39.18
CA MET A 1 19.73 4.41 -38.18
C MET A 1 20.10 3.19 -37.36
N TRP A 2 20.51 2.08 -38.00
CA TRP A 2 20.86 0.80 -37.32
C TRP A 2 21.92 0.94 -36.21
N ASN A 3 23.04 1.66 -36.48
CA ASN A 3 24.10 1.86 -35.47
C ASN A 3 23.61 2.63 -34.21
N ARG A 4 22.60 3.50 -34.35
CA ARG A 4 21.95 4.24 -33.25
C ARG A 4 21.12 3.29 -32.38
N ILE A 5 20.30 2.45 -33.03
CA ILE A 5 19.47 1.46 -32.35
C ILE A 5 20.36 0.41 -31.63
N LYS A 6 21.38 -0.09 -32.33
CA LYS A 6 22.35 -1.04 -31.75
C LYS A 6 23.05 -0.44 -30.54
N TYR A 7 23.46 0.81 -30.60
CA TYR A 7 24.07 1.48 -29.44
C TYR A 7 23.08 1.59 -28.25
N LEU A 8 21.86 2.09 -28.49
CA LEU A 8 20.86 2.23 -27.45
C LEU A 8 20.50 0.89 -26.80
N LEU A 9 20.34 -0.14 -27.61
CA LEU A 9 20.06 -1.50 -27.11
C LEU A 9 21.23 -2.04 -26.30
N SER A 10 22.47 -1.90 -26.79
CA SER A 10 23.67 -2.34 -26.07
C SER A 10 23.87 -1.59 -24.76
N TYR A 11 23.61 -0.28 -24.75
CA TYR A 11 23.64 0.55 -23.56
C TYR A 11 22.61 0.05 -22.52
N PHE A 12 21.36 -0.10 -22.97
CA PHE A 12 20.27 -0.56 -22.10
C PHE A 12 20.58 -1.94 -21.50
N LEU A 13 20.95 -2.91 -22.32
CA LEU A 13 21.25 -4.26 -21.86
C LEU A 13 22.44 -4.33 -20.89
N LEU A 14 23.48 -3.52 -21.13
CA LEU A 14 24.65 -3.48 -20.26
C LEU A 14 24.32 -2.90 -18.88
N VAL A 15 23.58 -1.77 -18.83
CA VAL A 15 23.17 -1.15 -17.58
C VAL A 15 22.15 -1.99 -16.83
N TRP A 16 21.17 -2.55 -17.54
CA TRP A 16 20.19 -3.49 -16.95
C TRP A 16 20.87 -4.75 -16.39
N GLY A 17 21.79 -5.34 -17.13
CA GLY A 17 22.59 -6.49 -16.67
C GLY A 17 23.41 -6.16 -15.42
N PHE A 18 23.94 -4.94 -15.32
CA PHE A 18 24.67 -4.48 -14.14
C PHE A 18 23.76 -4.45 -12.90
N PHE A 19 22.52 -3.96 -13.01
CA PHE A 19 21.55 -3.98 -11.91
C PHE A 19 21.13 -5.41 -11.54
N LEU A 20 20.92 -6.28 -12.54
CA LEU A 20 20.60 -7.70 -12.29
C LEU A 20 21.68 -8.42 -11.48
N ILE A 21 22.97 -8.17 -11.78
CA ILE A 21 24.10 -8.79 -11.07
C ILE A 21 24.25 -8.25 -9.64
N GLN A 22 23.81 -7.04 -9.35
CA GLN A 22 23.86 -6.47 -8.00
C GLN A 22 23.07 -7.33 -6.99
N LYS A 23 21.97 -7.94 -7.41
CA LYS A 23 21.09 -8.75 -6.55
C LYS A 23 21.75 -9.99 -5.95
N PRO A 24 22.33 -10.90 -6.75
CA PRO A 24 23.03 -12.06 -6.20
C PRO A 24 24.24 -11.66 -5.35
N VAL A 25 24.95 -10.57 -5.70
CA VAL A 25 26.03 -10.03 -4.88
C VAL A 25 25.51 -9.53 -3.53
N PHE A 26 24.39 -8.78 -3.53
CA PHE A 26 23.73 -8.33 -2.31
C PHE A 26 23.32 -9.50 -1.42
N MET A 27 22.68 -10.52 -1.99
CA MET A 27 22.30 -11.72 -1.26
C MET A 27 23.50 -12.47 -0.68
N ALA A 28 24.56 -12.65 -1.46
CA ALA A 28 25.74 -13.38 -1.00
C ALA A 28 26.47 -12.68 0.18
N VAL A 29 26.41 -11.34 0.24
CA VAL A 29 27.08 -10.55 1.28
C VAL A 29 26.23 -10.42 2.56
N ASN A 30 24.92 -10.31 2.42
CA ASN A 30 24.03 -9.93 3.55
C ASN A 30 23.12 -11.07 4.04
N ALA A 31 23.18 -12.26 3.45
CA ALA A 31 22.36 -13.38 3.88
C ALA A 31 22.72 -13.86 5.30
N SER A 32 21.74 -13.95 6.18
CA SER A 32 21.88 -14.54 7.53
C SER A 32 21.71 -16.07 7.55
N LYS A 33 21.19 -16.65 6.47
CA LYS A 33 21.00 -18.10 6.26
C LYS A 33 21.33 -18.48 4.83
N SER A 34 21.48 -19.78 4.56
CA SER A 34 21.69 -20.28 3.19
C SER A 34 20.42 -20.22 2.36
N TYR A 35 20.54 -19.75 1.12
CA TYR A 35 19.47 -19.68 0.15
C TYR A 35 19.80 -20.60 -1.05
N ALA A 36 18.78 -21.20 -1.64
CA ALA A 36 18.93 -22.05 -2.82
C ALA A 36 19.19 -21.21 -4.08
N LEU A 37 19.77 -21.81 -5.12
CA LEU A 37 19.96 -21.16 -6.41
C LEU A 37 18.65 -20.62 -7.00
N THR A 38 17.54 -21.33 -6.78
CA THR A 38 16.21 -20.91 -7.18
C THR A 38 15.79 -19.59 -6.55
N ASP A 39 16.21 -19.31 -5.31
CA ASP A 39 15.90 -18.06 -4.62
C ASP A 39 16.66 -16.89 -5.28
N TYR A 40 17.93 -17.06 -5.63
CA TYR A 40 18.71 -16.07 -6.37
C TYR A 40 18.08 -15.76 -7.73
N LEU A 41 17.66 -16.79 -8.47
CA LEU A 41 17.00 -16.60 -9.77
C LEU A 41 15.65 -15.90 -9.62
N SER A 42 14.87 -16.24 -8.59
CA SER A 42 13.58 -15.61 -8.29
C SER A 42 13.76 -14.14 -7.94
N VAL A 43 14.73 -13.79 -7.12
CA VAL A 43 15.08 -12.40 -6.78
C VAL A 43 15.47 -11.60 -8.02
N MET A 44 16.30 -12.18 -8.89
CA MET A 44 16.68 -11.53 -10.16
C MET A 44 15.46 -11.30 -11.05
N TRP A 45 14.60 -12.31 -11.18
CA TRP A 45 13.42 -12.26 -12.04
C TRP A 45 12.41 -11.19 -11.58
N HIS A 46 12.02 -11.22 -10.31
CA HIS A 46 11.03 -10.27 -9.77
C HIS A 46 11.58 -8.85 -9.62
N GLY A 47 12.88 -8.68 -9.46
CA GLY A 47 13.52 -7.36 -9.47
C GLY A 47 13.81 -6.78 -10.85
N ALA A 48 13.76 -7.60 -11.91
CA ALA A 48 14.14 -7.19 -13.28
C ALA A 48 13.31 -6.04 -13.84
N GLY A 49 12.04 -5.92 -13.45
CA GLY A 49 11.15 -4.84 -13.84
C GLY A 49 11.61 -3.48 -13.32
N LEU A 50 11.91 -3.38 -12.02
CA LEU A 50 12.44 -2.15 -11.41
C LEU A 50 13.83 -1.78 -11.96
N ASP A 51 14.66 -2.80 -12.27
CA ASP A 51 15.95 -2.58 -12.93
C ASP A 51 15.77 -2.00 -14.33
N ALA A 52 14.80 -2.51 -15.11
CA ALA A 52 14.47 -1.99 -16.43
C ALA A 52 13.95 -0.55 -16.36
N THR A 53 13.07 -0.24 -15.41
CA THR A 53 12.57 1.11 -15.16
C THR A 53 13.71 2.08 -14.86
N THR A 54 14.61 1.71 -13.92
CA THR A 54 15.77 2.54 -13.56
C THR A 54 16.71 2.74 -14.76
N THR A 55 16.99 1.66 -15.51
CA THR A 55 17.77 1.71 -16.73
C THR A 55 17.11 2.61 -17.78
N GLY A 56 15.78 2.58 -17.88
CA GLY A 56 15.00 3.44 -18.75
C GLY A 56 15.24 4.91 -18.47
N TYR A 57 15.18 5.34 -17.21
CA TYR A 57 15.53 6.73 -16.82
C TYR A 57 16.95 7.11 -17.24
N LEU A 58 17.92 6.23 -17.00
CA LEU A 58 19.31 6.46 -17.41
C LEU A 58 19.50 6.45 -18.94
N THR A 59 18.58 5.88 -19.70
CA THR A 59 18.63 5.83 -21.17
C THR A 59 18.07 7.10 -21.82
N ILE A 60 17.36 7.97 -21.08
CA ILE A 60 16.75 9.18 -21.64
C ILE A 60 17.81 10.07 -22.32
N LEU A 61 18.91 10.40 -21.63
CA LEU A 61 19.95 11.27 -22.23
C LEU A 61 20.66 10.63 -23.43
N PRO A 62 21.13 9.36 -23.39
CA PRO A 62 21.60 8.62 -24.54
C PRO A 62 20.63 8.65 -25.73
N PHE A 63 19.32 8.43 -25.46
CA PHE A 63 18.28 8.48 -26.48
C PHE A 63 18.16 9.86 -27.11
N LEU A 64 18.04 10.92 -26.33
CA LEU A 64 17.91 12.30 -26.80
C LEU A 64 19.12 12.71 -27.64
N LEU A 65 20.36 12.42 -27.17
CA LEU A 65 21.57 12.72 -27.90
C LEU A 65 21.68 11.92 -29.21
N THR A 66 21.15 10.69 -29.21
CA THR A 66 21.07 9.88 -30.43
C THR A 66 20.12 10.52 -31.46
N VAL A 67 18.99 11.08 -31.04
CA VAL A 67 18.07 11.84 -31.91
C VAL A 67 18.72 13.12 -32.40
N VAL A 68 19.35 13.90 -31.52
CA VAL A 68 20.08 15.12 -31.86
C VAL A 68 21.18 14.84 -32.92
N SER A 69 21.86 13.70 -32.82
CA SER A 69 22.91 13.30 -33.78
C SER A 69 22.40 13.09 -35.21
N VAL A 70 21.08 12.98 -35.43
CA VAL A 70 20.47 12.90 -36.76
C VAL A 70 20.61 14.25 -37.48
N TRP A 71 20.49 15.35 -36.75
CA TRP A 71 20.48 16.73 -37.28
C TRP A 71 21.83 17.41 -37.16
N TYR A 72 22.59 17.10 -36.09
CA TYR A 72 23.89 17.72 -35.83
C TYR A 72 25.04 16.84 -36.32
N ARG A 73 25.67 17.25 -37.44
CA ARG A 73 26.62 16.43 -38.21
C ARG A 73 27.99 16.20 -37.56
N TYR A 74 28.36 17.01 -36.58
CA TYR A 74 29.70 16.99 -35.96
C TYR A 74 29.69 16.67 -34.48
N LEU A 75 28.67 15.98 -33.98
CA LEU A 75 28.61 15.60 -32.57
C LEU A 75 29.71 14.54 -32.28
N PRO A 76 30.73 14.86 -31.47
CA PRO A 76 31.74 13.89 -31.06
C PRO A 76 31.13 12.99 -29.97
N PHE A 77 30.26 12.08 -30.38
CA PHE A 77 29.29 11.38 -29.56
C PHE A 77 29.93 10.70 -28.34
N ARG A 78 31.05 9.95 -28.55
CA ARG A 78 31.77 9.29 -27.47
C ARG A 78 32.35 10.29 -26.45
N LYS A 79 32.90 11.42 -26.93
CA LYS A 79 33.46 12.44 -26.03
C LYS A 79 32.39 13.10 -25.17
N VAL A 80 31.18 13.30 -25.71
CA VAL A 80 30.04 13.87 -24.96
C VAL A 80 29.47 12.89 -23.97
N MET A 81 29.41 11.58 -24.32
CA MET A 81 28.84 10.56 -23.45
C MET A 81 29.77 10.10 -22.32
N THR A 82 31.11 10.22 -22.50
CA THR A 82 32.08 9.73 -21.50
C THR A 82 31.88 10.37 -20.11
N PRO A 83 31.80 11.70 -19.95
CA PRO A 83 31.56 12.31 -18.64
C PRO A 83 30.23 11.88 -18.03
N TYR A 84 29.18 11.72 -18.84
CA TYR A 84 27.90 11.20 -18.38
C TYR A 84 28.04 9.78 -17.79
N TYR A 85 28.78 8.89 -18.45
CA TYR A 85 29.02 7.54 -17.92
C TYR A 85 29.73 7.56 -16.59
N VAL A 86 30.80 8.37 -16.47
CA VAL A 86 31.57 8.46 -15.22
C VAL A 86 30.69 8.97 -14.08
N ILE A 87 29.92 10.03 -14.31
CA ILE A 87 29.05 10.62 -13.27
C ILE A 87 27.95 9.64 -12.86
N VAL A 88 27.24 9.07 -13.84
CA VAL A 88 26.12 8.17 -13.54
C VAL A 88 26.60 6.88 -12.88
N MET A 89 27.68 6.27 -13.42
CA MET A 89 28.21 5.04 -12.82
C MET A 89 28.82 5.27 -11.43
N LEU A 90 29.39 6.45 -11.18
CA LEU A 90 29.84 6.83 -9.83
C LEU A 90 28.65 6.87 -8.86
N LEU A 91 27.55 7.55 -9.24
CA LEU A 91 26.35 7.62 -8.40
C LEU A 91 25.72 6.23 -8.16
N ILE A 92 25.53 5.44 -9.20
CA ILE A 92 24.94 4.10 -9.09
C ILE A 92 25.83 3.16 -8.29
N SER A 93 27.16 3.21 -8.49
CA SER A 93 28.11 2.41 -7.70
C SER A 93 28.13 2.83 -6.24
N ALA A 94 28.04 4.13 -5.94
CA ALA A 94 27.95 4.64 -4.58
C ALA A 94 26.66 4.20 -3.89
N ILE A 95 25.52 4.26 -4.58
CA ILE A 95 24.22 3.80 -4.09
C ILE A 95 24.27 2.29 -3.81
N PHE A 96 24.79 1.49 -4.73
CA PHE A 96 24.88 0.04 -4.56
C PHE A 96 25.80 -0.37 -3.40
N VAL A 97 27.01 0.21 -3.31
CA VAL A 97 27.96 -0.08 -2.23
C VAL A 97 27.44 0.44 -0.90
N GLY A 98 26.74 1.59 -0.90
CA GLY A 98 26.03 2.10 0.27
C GLY A 98 24.95 1.13 0.75
N ASP A 99 24.06 0.68 -0.15
CA ASP A 99 23.01 -0.31 0.13
C ASP A 99 23.60 -1.62 0.69
N LEU A 100 24.64 -2.14 0.03
CA LEU A 100 25.33 -3.35 0.44
C LEU A 100 25.95 -3.24 1.85
N SER A 101 26.45 -2.06 2.18
CA SER A 101 27.17 -1.82 3.43
C SER A 101 26.28 -1.46 4.61
N LEU A 102 25.18 -0.75 4.36
CA LEU A 102 24.28 -0.29 5.41
C LEU A 102 23.20 -1.33 5.75
N PHE A 103 22.93 -2.28 4.87
CA PHE A 103 21.91 -3.29 5.12
C PHE A 103 22.14 -4.13 6.38
N SER A 104 23.40 -4.47 6.69
CA SER A 104 23.76 -5.19 7.92
C SER A 104 23.47 -4.43 9.21
N PHE A 105 23.32 -3.11 9.13
CA PHE A 105 23.00 -2.24 10.27
C PHE A 105 21.52 -1.87 10.32
N TRP A 106 20.91 -1.67 9.15
CA TRP A 106 19.56 -1.12 9.04
C TRP A 106 18.48 -2.17 8.76
N GLU A 107 18.88 -3.36 8.31
CA GLU A 107 18.00 -4.44 7.89
C GLU A 107 16.93 -4.00 6.88
N SER A 108 17.25 -2.96 6.10
CA SER A 108 16.36 -2.35 5.11
C SER A 108 17.14 -1.82 3.92
N LYS A 109 16.47 -1.68 2.78
CA LYS A 109 17.06 -1.09 1.56
C LYS A 109 17.40 0.37 1.77
N LEU A 110 18.49 0.79 1.13
CA LEU A 110 18.90 2.20 1.11
C LEU A 110 17.77 3.09 0.59
N ASP A 111 17.41 4.10 1.34
CA ASP A 111 16.40 5.12 1.00
C ASP A 111 16.88 6.53 1.34
N ALA A 112 16.01 7.52 1.13
CA ALA A 112 16.34 8.93 1.30
C ALA A 112 16.75 9.32 2.73
N SER A 113 16.49 8.48 3.73
CA SER A 113 16.94 8.74 5.10
C SER A 113 18.46 8.78 5.24
N VAL A 114 19.21 8.18 4.28
CA VAL A 114 20.67 8.29 4.25
C VAL A 114 21.16 9.76 4.19
N PHE A 115 20.37 10.65 3.61
CA PHE A 115 20.74 12.06 3.49
C PHE A 115 20.81 12.79 4.85
N ILE A 116 20.06 12.32 5.87
CA ILE A 116 20.12 12.85 7.23
C ILE A 116 21.54 12.67 7.83
N TYR A 117 22.24 11.59 7.43
CA TYR A 117 23.59 11.30 7.93
C TYR A 117 24.69 12.08 7.20
N ILE A 118 24.37 12.63 6.03
CA ILE A 118 25.32 13.51 5.31
C ILE A 118 25.53 14.81 6.08
N ASP A 119 24.53 15.26 6.84
CA ASP A 119 24.63 16.46 7.68
C ASP A 119 25.52 16.26 8.94
N SER A 120 25.78 14.99 9.32
CA SER A 120 26.62 14.65 10.47
C SER A 120 27.63 13.53 10.18
N PRO A 121 28.59 13.73 9.25
CA PRO A 121 29.50 12.67 8.78
C PRO A 121 30.34 12.06 9.89
N LYS A 122 30.73 12.85 10.90
CA LYS A 122 31.54 12.37 12.05
C LYS A 122 30.81 11.30 12.85
N ASN A 123 29.50 11.46 13.04
CA ASN A 123 28.70 10.50 13.80
C ASN A 123 28.44 9.22 12.96
N ALA A 124 28.19 9.38 11.68
CA ALA A 124 27.98 8.25 10.76
C ALA A 124 29.26 7.38 10.62
N MET A 125 30.45 7.99 10.72
CA MET A 125 31.74 7.29 10.57
C MET A 125 32.33 6.81 11.90
N ALA A 126 31.77 7.19 13.05
CA ALA A 126 32.30 6.84 14.37
C ALA A 126 32.29 5.32 14.66
N SER A 127 31.40 4.57 14.02
CA SER A 127 31.19 3.13 14.24
C SER A 127 31.98 2.22 13.28
N VAL A 128 32.73 2.77 12.32
CA VAL A 128 33.43 1.99 11.30
C VAL A 128 34.93 2.32 11.22
N SER A 129 35.77 1.31 10.92
CA SER A 129 37.20 1.51 10.81
C SER A 129 37.59 2.24 9.51
N GLY A 130 38.68 2.99 9.53
CA GLY A 130 39.22 3.67 8.34
C GLY A 130 39.52 2.70 7.18
N GLY A 131 39.97 1.47 7.49
CA GLY A 131 40.20 0.41 6.50
C GLY A 131 38.90 -0.06 5.82
N TYR A 132 37.80 -0.13 6.57
CA TYR A 132 36.47 -0.46 6.01
C TYR A 132 36.03 0.61 5.00
N ILE A 133 36.17 1.88 5.36
CA ILE A 133 35.81 3.01 4.49
C ILE A 133 36.66 3.00 3.21
N ALA A 134 37.98 2.83 3.34
CA ALA A 134 38.90 2.77 2.19
C ALA A 134 38.54 1.62 1.22
N ALA A 135 38.19 0.45 1.75
CA ALA A 135 37.74 -0.69 0.93
C ALA A 135 36.43 -0.35 0.14
N ARG A 136 35.46 0.32 0.77
CA ARG A 136 34.21 0.72 0.10
C ARG A 136 34.44 1.79 -0.97
N ILE A 137 35.29 2.76 -0.70
CA ILE A 137 35.69 3.76 -1.71
C ILE A 137 36.39 3.04 -2.89
N GLY A 138 37.29 2.10 -2.60
CA GLY A 138 37.94 1.29 -3.64
C GLY A 138 36.94 0.51 -4.50
N MET A 139 35.91 -0.10 -3.90
CA MET A 139 34.84 -0.76 -4.62
C MET A 139 34.05 0.20 -5.51
N ILE A 140 33.66 1.39 -5.01
CA ILE A 140 32.95 2.40 -5.79
C ILE A 140 33.77 2.82 -7.00
N VAL A 141 35.04 3.16 -6.81
CA VAL A 141 35.96 3.58 -7.87
C VAL A 141 36.16 2.46 -8.89
N GLY A 142 36.38 1.23 -8.43
CA GLY A 142 36.56 0.06 -9.29
C GLY A 142 35.34 -0.24 -10.16
N LEU A 143 34.14 -0.29 -9.56
CA LEU A 143 32.89 -0.50 -10.30
C LEU A 143 32.62 0.64 -11.30
N THR A 144 32.86 1.88 -10.89
CA THR A 144 32.72 3.06 -11.78
C THR A 144 33.66 2.95 -12.98
N ALA A 145 34.92 2.61 -12.76
CA ALA A 145 35.92 2.49 -13.82
C ALA A 145 35.55 1.37 -14.81
N VAL A 146 35.22 0.18 -14.28
CA VAL A 146 34.84 -0.98 -15.11
C VAL A 146 33.60 -0.67 -15.94
N MET A 147 32.53 -0.19 -15.33
CA MET A 147 31.27 0.08 -16.05
C MET A 147 31.41 1.23 -17.04
N SER A 148 32.12 2.32 -16.68
CA SER A 148 32.40 3.42 -17.60
C SER A 148 33.24 2.99 -18.79
N ALA A 149 34.23 2.11 -18.59
CA ALA A 149 35.04 1.54 -19.66
C ALA A 149 34.21 0.65 -20.61
N LEU A 150 33.34 -0.23 -20.06
CA LEU A 150 32.44 -1.05 -20.88
C LEU A 150 31.48 -0.21 -21.71
N LEU A 151 30.88 0.83 -21.10
CA LEU A 151 30.01 1.78 -21.83
C LEU A 151 30.79 2.56 -22.90
N TRP A 152 32.02 2.98 -22.61
CA TRP A 152 32.88 3.63 -23.58
C TRP A 152 33.23 2.73 -24.76
N LEU A 153 33.47 1.43 -24.53
CA LEU A 153 33.79 0.47 -25.60
C LEU A 153 32.62 0.26 -26.55
N ILE A 154 31.40 0.18 -26.08
CA ILE A 154 30.20 0.01 -26.94
C ILE A 154 29.77 1.29 -27.63
N THR A 155 30.26 2.45 -27.18
CA THR A 155 29.85 3.76 -27.73
C THR A 155 30.58 4.06 -29.01
N PRO A 156 29.90 4.36 -30.13
CA PRO A 156 30.54 4.75 -31.38
C PRO A 156 31.28 6.07 -31.22
N LYS A 157 32.47 6.22 -31.86
CA LYS A 157 33.25 7.46 -31.85
C LYS A 157 32.42 8.62 -32.42
N THR A 158 31.77 8.34 -33.56
CA THR A 158 30.85 9.26 -34.26
C THR A 158 29.67 8.43 -34.77
N LEU A 159 28.49 9.04 -34.86
CA LEU A 159 27.35 8.45 -35.54
C LEU A 159 27.35 8.83 -37.02
N GLU A 160 26.85 7.94 -37.89
CA GLU A 160 26.79 8.16 -39.34
C GLU A 160 26.05 9.47 -39.66
N LYS A 161 26.60 10.20 -40.65
CA LYS A 161 25.94 11.40 -41.16
C LYS A 161 24.66 11.03 -41.91
N ILE A 162 23.60 11.77 -41.64
CA ILE A 162 22.39 11.75 -42.45
C ILE A 162 22.38 13.09 -43.22
N ASN A 163 22.58 13.01 -44.50
CA ASN A 163 22.80 14.20 -45.31
C ASN A 163 21.53 14.79 -45.97
N MET A 164 20.50 13.95 -46.15
CA MET A 164 19.26 14.34 -46.81
C MET A 164 18.18 14.67 -45.79
N ILE A 165 17.51 15.82 -45.91
CA ILE A 165 16.43 16.26 -45.03
C ILE A 165 15.33 15.21 -44.94
N GLY A 166 14.92 14.57 -46.03
CA GLY A 166 13.93 13.49 -46.02
C GLY A 166 14.33 12.30 -45.16
N GLN A 167 15.60 11.90 -45.22
CA GLN A 167 16.13 10.82 -44.37
C GLN A 167 16.26 11.25 -42.91
N GLN A 168 16.56 12.49 -42.62
CA GLN A 168 16.56 13.04 -41.24
C GLN A 168 15.16 13.03 -40.65
N LEU A 169 14.16 13.45 -41.42
CA LEU A 169 12.75 13.39 -40.99
C LEU A 169 12.30 11.96 -40.75
N VAL A 170 12.59 11.04 -41.68
CA VAL A 170 12.26 9.61 -41.47
C VAL A 170 12.96 9.04 -40.23
N ALA A 171 14.24 9.35 -40.02
CA ALA A 171 14.97 8.88 -38.85
C ALA A 171 14.39 9.43 -37.55
N THR A 172 13.95 10.70 -37.54
CA THR A 172 13.27 11.31 -36.37
C THR A 172 11.90 10.69 -36.13
N LEU A 173 11.12 10.45 -37.19
CA LEU A 173 9.84 9.75 -37.07
C LEU A 173 10.01 8.32 -36.55
N CYS A 174 11.06 7.61 -37.00
CA CYS A 174 11.38 6.27 -36.45
C CYS A 174 11.86 6.30 -34.99
N ALA A 175 12.30 7.43 -34.47
CA ALA A 175 12.65 7.57 -33.06
C ALA A 175 11.40 7.69 -32.16
N LEU A 176 10.25 8.13 -32.68
CA LEU A 176 9.01 8.26 -31.89
C LEU A 176 8.54 6.92 -31.26
N PRO A 177 8.38 5.81 -32.00
CA PRO A 177 8.02 4.53 -31.40
C PRO A 177 9.08 4.02 -30.42
N LEU A 178 10.38 4.29 -30.63
CA LEU A 178 11.44 3.96 -29.67
C LEU A 178 11.30 4.78 -28.38
N GLY A 179 10.96 6.07 -28.50
CA GLY A 179 10.67 6.93 -27.35
C GLY A 179 9.43 6.47 -26.60
N ALA A 180 8.38 6.06 -27.31
CA ALA A 180 7.18 5.50 -26.71
C ALA A 180 7.47 4.17 -25.96
N LEU A 181 8.30 3.31 -26.54
CA LEU A 181 8.74 2.07 -25.88
C LEU A 181 9.57 2.39 -24.62
N LEU A 182 10.50 3.34 -24.71
CA LEU A 182 11.29 3.79 -23.56
C LEU A 182 10.38 4.35 -22.45
N PHE A 183 9.37 5.14 -22.81
CA PHE A 183 8.38 5.65 -21.86
C PHE A 183 7.61 4.51 -21.18
N LEU A 184 7.18 3.48 -21.92
CA LEU A 184 6.52 2.31 -21.34
C LEU A 184 7.42 1.55 -20.38
N VAL A 185 8.70 1.41 -20.68
CA VAL A 185 9.69 0.78 -19.79
C VAL A 185 9.85 1.60 -18.51
N ILE A 186 9.99 2.93 -18.62
CA ILE A 186 10.09 3.85 -17.47
C ILE A 186 8.83 3.76 -16.60
N ARG A 187 7.67 3.70 -17.22
CA ARG A 187 6.39 3.61 -16.53
C ARG A 187 6.19 2.28 -15.80
N GLY A 188 6.91 1.21 -16.17
CA GLY A 188 6.72 -0.14 -15.64
C GLY A 188 5.71 -0.97 -16.42
N GLY A 189 5.38 -0.59 -17.66
CA GLY A 189 4.46 -1.32 -18.53
C GLY A 189 3.15 -0.58 -18.81
N ILE A 190 2.10 -1.33 -19.20
CA ILE A 190 0.79 -0.83 -19.61
C ILE A 190 -0.28 -0.91 -18.49
N ARG A 191 0.09 -1.36 -17.30
CA ARG A 191 -0.82 -1.47 -16.13
C ARG A 191 -1.37 -0.10 -15.70
N VAL A 192 -2.41 -0.09 -14.88
CA VAL A 192 -2.97 1.15 -14.30
C VAL A 192 -1.94 1.81 -13.39
N SER A 193 -1.27 1.04 -12.54
CA SER A 193 -0.18 1.49 -11.68
C SER A 193 1.09 1.82 -12.47
N THR A 194 1.84 2.78 -11.98
CA THR A 194 3.23 3.01 -12.39
C THR A 194 4.15 2.11 -11.56
N ALA A 195 5.38 1.89 -12.05
CA ALA A 195 6.39 1.14 -11.31
C ALA A 195 6.52 1.64 -9.87
N ASN A 196 6.49 0.74 -8.93
CA ASN A 196 6.67 1.01 -7.50
C ASN A 196 7.41 -0.16 -6.82
N VAL A 197 7.88 0.06 -5.60
CA VAL A 197 8.71 -0.91 -4.87
C VAL A 197 7.98 -2.24 -4.64
N GLY A 198 6.64 -2.21 -4.51
CA GLY A 198 5.81 -3.41 -4.35
C GLY A 198 5.91 -4.40 -5.52
N ASP A 199 6.25 -3.93 -6.74
CA ASP A 199 6.44 -4.80 -7.90
C ASP A 199 7.51 -5.89 -7.67
N ALA A 200 8.45 -5.65 -6.76
CA ALA A 200 9.50 -6.59 -6.39
C ALA A 200 9.11 -7.58 -5.29
N TYR A 201 7.91 -7.45 -4.67
CA TYR A 201 7.49 -8.28 -3.56
C TYR A 201 6.81 -9.56 -4.06
N PHE A 202 7.42 -10.71 -3.82
CA PHE A 202 6.95 -12.01 -4.31
C PHE A 202 6.94 -13.13 -3.25
N SER A 203 7.65 -12.93 -2.13
CA SER A 203 7.90 -13.96 -1.14
C SER A 203 7.33 -13.59 0.23
N ASN A 204 7.07 -14.61 1.05
CA ASN A 204 6.81 -14.44 2.48
C ASN A 204 8.09 -14.22 3.30
N ASP A 205 9.26 -14.46 2.70
CA ASP A 205 10.56 -14.10 3.26
C ASP A 205 10.89 -12.67 2.86
N GLN A 206 10.84 -11.76 3.84
CA GLN A 206 11.09 -10.34 3.63
C GLN A 206 12.47 -10.04 3.05
N TYR A 207 13.48 -10.83 3.44
CA TYR A 207 14.84 -10.66 2.91
C TYR A 207 14.90 -10.87 1.39
N LEU A 208 14.15 -11.84 0.86
CA LEU A 208 14.06 -12.05 -0.59
C LEU A 208 13.38 -10.87 -1.31
N ASN A 209 12.31 -10.33 -0.73
CA ASN A 209 11.65 -9.15 -1.27
C ASN A 209 12.59 -7.95 -1.30
N LEU A 210 13.27 -7.66 -0.20
CA LEU A 210 14.24 -6.57 -0.12
C LEU A 210 15.40 -6.76 -1.10
N SER A 211 15.90 -7.99 -1.25
CA SER A 211 16.97 -8.32 -2.21
C SER A 211 16.57 -8.07 -3.67
N ALA A 212 15.28 -8.19 -4.01
CA ALA A 212 14.77 -7.95 -5.35
C ALA A 212 14.65 -6.46 -5.70
N ILE A 213 14.56 -5.57 -4.70
CA ILE A 213 14.42 -4.13 -4.91
C ILE A 213 15.71 -3.53 -5.51
N ASN A 214 15.55 -2.71 -6.55
CA ASN A 214 16.64 -1.89 -7.10
C ASN A 214 16.97 -0.75 -6.11
N PRO A 215 18.22 -0.64 -5.60
CA PRO A 215 18.56 0.35 -4.58
C PRO A 215 18.49 1.80 -5.11
N ALA A 216 18.81 2.04 -6.38
CA ALA A 216 18.69 3.38 -6.96
C ALA A 216 17.22 3.76 -7.12
N PHE A 217 16.36 2.85 -7.59
CA PHE A 217 14.92 3.09 -7.65
C PHE A 217 14.36 3.44 -6.27
N ASN A 218 14.69 2.64 -5.24
CA ASN A 218 14.22 2.86 -3.88
C ASN A 218 14.65 4.20 -3.31
N LEU A 219 15.94 4.55 -3.50
CA LEU A 219 16.47 5.83 -3.06
C LEU A 219 15.72 7.01 -3.69
N PHE A 220 15.57 7.02 -5.02
CA PHE A 220 14.89 8.11 -5.71
C PHE A 220 13.38 8.15 -5.42
N ALA A 221 12.70 7.01 -5.38
CA ALA A 221 11.28 6.94 -5.05
C ALA A 221 10.98 7.40 -3.61
N SER A 222 11.96 7.32 -2.70
CA SER A 222 11.83 7.76 -1.33
C SER A 222 12.16 9.24 -1.09
N THR A 223 12.81 9.94 -2.04
CA THR A 223 13.19 11.37 -1.86
C THR A 223 11.99 12.30 -1.77
N GLU A 224 10.89 12.01 -2.45
CA GLU A 224 9.64 12.77 -2.35
C GLU A 224 9.00 12.70 -0.95
N ARG A 225 9.48 11.79 -0.09
CA ARG A 225 8.88 11.42 1.20
C ARG A 225 9.79 11.75 2.38
N GLN A 226 10.77 12.62 2.18
CA GLN A 226 11.71 13.05 3.23
C GLN A 226 11.10 14.13 4.13
N ALA A 227 9.90 13.86 4.71
CA ALA A 227 9.36 14.66 5.76
C ALA A 227 9.85 14.13 7.12
N ARG A 228 10.25 15.01 8.00
CA ARG A 228 10.28 14.72 9.43
C ARG A 228 8.84 14.64 9.88
N TYR A 229 8.29 13.45 9.92
CA TYR A 229 6.86 13.25 10.20
C TYR A 229 6.48 13.84 11.57
N GLU A 230 7.37 13.75 12.55
CA GLU A 230 7.21 14.29 13.90
C GLU A 230 7.09 15.81 13.94
N ASP A 231 7.60 16.53 12.94
CA ASP A 231 7.54 17.99 12.87
C ASP A 231 6.28 18.52 12.12
N GLU A 232 5.51 17.63 11.46
CA GLU A 232 4.35 18.00 10.64
C GLU A 232 3.23 18.67 11.46
N PHE A 233 2.96 18.12 12.65
CA PHE A 233 1.92 18.64 13.55
C PHE A 233 2.45 18.71 14.98
N ASN A 234 2.83 19.90 15.42
CA ASN A 234 3.34 20.17 16.76
C ASN A 234 2.38 21.12 17.49
N PHE A 235 1.29 20.60 18.06
CA PHE A 235 0.26 21.39 18.73
C PHE A 235 0.50 21.55 20.23
N TYR A 236 1.12 20.55 20.88
CA TYR A 236 1.26 20.45 22.34
C TYR A 236 2.63 19.90 22.74
N ASP A 237 3.11 20.31 23.91
CA ASP A 237 4.19 19.61 24.58
C ASP A 237 3.76 18.18 24.98
N GLU A 238 4.73 17.34 25.31
CA GLU A 238 4.51 15.94 25.64
C GLU A 238 3.56 15.76 26.83
N GLN A 239 3.69 16.58 27.87
CA GLN A 239 2.87 16.46 29.08
C GLN A 239 1.40 16.78 28.79
N ARG A 240 1.13 17.88 28.09
CA ARG A 240 -0.22 18.28 27.70
C ARG A 240 -0.86 17.25 26.75
N ARG A 241 -0.10 16.77 25.78
CA ARG A 241 -0.55 15.73 24.85
C ARG A 241 -0.92 14.44 25.60
N ALA A 242 -0.05 13.95 26.49
CA ALA A 242 -0.35 12.76 27.29
C ALA A 242 -1.63 12.89 28.13
N GLN A 243 -1.88 14.08 28.70
CA GLN A 243 -3.14 14.36 29.41
C GLN A 243 -4.38 14.25 28.50
N LEU A 244 -4.30 14.79 27.27
CA LEU A 244 -5.40 14.76 26.30
C LEU A 244 -5.64 13.36 25.73
N MET A 245 -4.59 12.54 25.59
CA MET A 245 -4.65 11.16 25.09
C MET A 245 -5.13 10.16 26.16
N LYS A 246 -5.04 10.51 27.43
CA LYS A 246 -5.40 9.61 28.53
C LYS A 246 -6.85 9.11 28.42
N GLY A 247 -7.04 7.79 28.43
CA GLY A 247 -8.34 7.13 28.33
C GLY A 247 -8.93 7.06 26.92
N LEU A 248 -8.21 7.51 25.87
CA LEU A 248 -8.69 7.42 24.49
C LEU A 248 -8.44 6.03 23.87
N TYR A 249 -7.25 5.47 24.09
CA TYR A 249 -6.80 4.21 23.48
C TYR A 249 -6.23 3.24 24.53
N ASP A 250 -6.95 3.08 25.64
CA ASP A 250 -6.57 2.08 26.64
C ASP A 250 -6.82 0.66 26.12
N THR A 251 -5.81 -0.20 26.19
CA THR A 251 -5.82 -1.57 25.65
C THR A 251 -6.11 -2.65 26.71
N ASN A 252 -6.32 -2.25 27.95
CA ASN A 252 -6.61 -3.19 29.05
C ASN A 252 -8.06 -3.66 29.00
N ASP A 253 -8.28 -4.77 28.31
CA ASP A 253 -9.61 -5.35 28.19
C ASP A 253 -10.09 -5.98 29.51
N THR A 254 -11.32 -5.66 29.87
CA THR A 254 -12.06 -6.34 30.93
C THR A 254 -13.35 -6.91 30.36
N ASN A 255 -13.77 -8.10 30.81
CA ASN A 255 -15.08 -8.72 30.51
C ASN A 255 -15.59 -8.44 29.07
N THR A 256 -14.95 -9.05 28.09
CA THR A 256 -15.37 -8.92 26.69
C THR A 256 -16.62 -9.74 26.40
N THR A 257 -17.66 -9.10 25.88
CA THR A 257 -18.87 -9.79 25.41
C THR A 257 -18.51 -10.72 24.26
N GLN A 258 -18.68 -12.04 24.47
CA GLN A 258 -18.40 -13.05 23.45
C GLN A 258 -19.58 -13.19 22.49
N VAL A 259 -19.33 -12.93 21.21
CA VAL A 259 -20.33 -13.03 20.14
C VAL A 259 -20.07 -14.20 19.20
N LEU A 260 -18.97 -14.94 19.40
CA LEU A 260 -18.61 -16.12 18.62
C LEU A 260 -18.83 -17.41 19.44
N GLU A 261 -19.20 -18.48 18.75
CA GLU A 261 -19.33 -19.83 19.32
C GLU A 261 -17.97 -20.48 19.62
N THR A 262 -16.91 -20.03 18.95
CA THR A 262 -15.56 -20.57 19.04
C THR A 262 -14.52 -19.49 18.92
N GLN A 263 -13.39 -19.66 19.60
CA GLN A 263 -12.22 -18.79 19.45
C GLN A 263 -11.36 -19.12 18.23
N ARG A 264 -11.72 -20.13 17.44
CA ARG A 264 -10.94 -20.57 16.29
C ARG A 264 -11.80 -20.81 15.03
N PRO A 265 -12.66 -19.85 14.64
CA PRO A 265 -13.43 -19.96 13.41
C PRO A 265 -12.54 -19.76 12.18
N ASN A 266 -13.01 -20.18 11.01
CA ASN A 266 -12.57 -19.58 9.76
C ASN A 266 -13.07 -18.14 9.71
N ILE A 267 -12.30 -17.25 9.07
CA ILE A 267 -12.63 -15.82 9.04
C ILE A 267 -12.58 -15.33 7.60
N LEU A 268 -13.70 -14.80 7.11
CA LEU A 268 -13.79 -14.11 5.84
C LEU A 268 -14.07 -12.62 6.11
N VAL A 269 -13.17 -11.75 5.69
CA VAL A 269 -13.41 -10.30 5.67
C VAL A 269 -13.74 -9.88 4.24
N ILE A 270 -14.94 -9.38 4.02
CA ILE A 270 -15.34 -8.74 2.77
C ILE A 270 -15.19 -7.24 2.96
N LEU A 271 -14.10 -6.69 2.42
CA LEU A 271 -13.83 -5.27 2.41
C LEU A 271 -14.53 -4.65 1.21
N MET A 272 -15.61 -3.91 1.48
CA MET A 272 -16.51 -3.40 0.44
C MET A 272 -16.04 -2.02 -0.04
N GLU A 273 -15.64 -1.94 -1.31
CA GLU A 273 -15.15 -0.69 -1.92
C GLU A 273 -16.17 0.44 -1.80
N SER A 274 -15.78 1.53 -1.12
CA SER A 274 -16.53 2.81 -1.01
C SER A 274 -17.96 2.71 -0.43
N PHE A 275 -18.33 1.61 0.22
CA PHE A 275 -19.73 1.30 0.59
C PHE A 275 -20.19 2.04 1.86
N GLY A 276 -20.34 3.37 1.77
CA GLY A 276 -20.75 4.22 2.88
C GLY A 276 -22.19 4.02 3.38
N ALA A 277 -22.50 4.61 4.53
CA ALA A 277 -23.84 4.57 5.13
C ALA A 277 -24.93 5.18 4.24
N THR A 278 -24.56 6.03 3.28
CA THR A 278 -25.47 6.62 2.31
C THR A 278 -26.10 5.60 1.35
N MET A 279 -25.55 4.38 1.31
CA MET A 279 -26.08 3.24 0.53
C MET A 279 -26.91 2.27 1.38
N ILE A 280 -27.05 2.51 2.70
CA ILE A 280 -27.71 1.61 3.65
C ILE A 280 -28.95 2.31 4.22
N GLU A 281 -30.14 1.77 3.95
CA GLU A 281 -31.44 2.39 4.31
C GLU A 281 -31.57 2.62 5.83
N ARG A 282 -31.24 1.61 6.67
CA ARG A 282 -31.28 1.75 8.14
C ARG A 282 -30.30 2.76 8.70
N LEU A 283 -29.29 3.19 7.97
CA LEU A 283 -28.37 4.24 8.34
C LEU A 283 -28.74 5.62 7.79
N GLY A 284 -29.93 5.74 7.16
CA GLY A 284 -30.42 6.96 6.53
C GLY A 284 -29.96 7.13 5.08
N GLY A 285 -29.52 6.06 4.44
CA GLY A 285 -29.12 6.02 3.02
C GLY A 285 -30.28 5.74 2.07
N GLU A 286 -29.93 5.55 0.78
CA GLU A 286 -30.90 5.36 -0.31
C GLU A 286 -31.63 4.02 -0.17
N LYS A 287 -32.95 4.08 -0.36
CA LYS A 287 -33.82 2.92 -0.19
C LYS A 287 -33.60 1.86 -1.25
N GLY A 288 -33.49 0.61 -0.79
CA GLY A 288 -33.46 -0.57 -1.65
C GLY A 288 -32.14 -0.76 -2.41
N VAL A 289 -31.07 0.01 -2.14
CA VAL A 289 -29.74 -0.22 -2.74
C VAL A 289 -29.13 -1.50 -2.21
N ALA A 290 -29.18 -1.76 -0.91
CA ALA A 290 -28.46 -2.86 -0.27
C ALA A 290 -29.38 -3.80 0.56
N PRO A 291 -30.41 -4.43 -0.05
CA PRO A 291 -31.37 -5.27 0.69
C PRO A 291 -30.74 -6.53 1.28
N ASN A 292 -29.67 -7.08 0.69
CA ASN A 292 -28.99 -8.25 1.23
C ASN A 292 -28.20 -7.88 2.48
N LEU A 293 -27.47 -6.75 2.50
CA LEU A 293 -26.78 -6.24 3.69
C LEU A 293 -27.77 -5.91 4.81
N GLU A 294 -28.95 -5.34 4.50
CA GLU A 294 -30.01 -5.10 5.46
C GLU A 294 -30.45 -6.40 6.14
N SER A 295 -30.72 -7.45 5.35
CA SER A 295 -31.09 -8.77 5.86
C SER A 295 -29.98 -9.42 6.69
N LEU A 296 -28.71 -9.25 6.31
CA LEU A 296 -27.58 -9.76 7.08
C LEU A 296 -27.41 -9.03 8.41
N ALA A 297 -27.65 -7.72 8.45
CA ALA A 297 -27.66 -6.93 9.67
C ALA A 297 -28.75 -7.37 10.67
N ASP A 298 -29.95 -7.76 10.17
CA ASP A 298 -31.03 -8.29 11.00
C ASP A 298 -30.71 -9.65 11.61
N ASN A 299 -29.80 -10.39 11.01
CA ASN A 299 -29.50 -11.79 11.37
C ASN A 299 -28.08 -11.99 11.93
N GLY A 300 -27.33 -10.93 12.18
CA GLY A 300 -25.96 -10.95 12.67
C GLY A 300 -25.70 -9.98 13.82
N VAL A 301 -24.42 -9.67 14.04
CA VAL A 301 -23.99 -8.56 14.90
C VAL A 301 -23.81 -7.34 14.01
N PHE A 302 -24.60 -6.32 14.25
CA PHE A 302 -24.60 -5.07 13.49
C PHE A 302 -24.02 -3.93 14.32
N PHE A 303 -22.96 -3.30 13.82
CA PHE A 303 -22.35 -2.12 14.42
C PHE A 303 -22.88 -0.86 13.71
N SER A 304 -23.75 -0.15 14.38
CA SER A 304 -24.56 0.91 13.74
C SER A 304 -23.89 2.29 13.70
N ARG A 305 -22.84 2.53 14.51
CA ARG A 305 -22.17 3.84 14.66
C ARG A 305 -20.67 3.72 14.47
N ILE A 306 -20.25 3.08 13.38
CA ILE A 306 -18.85 2.96 12.99
C ILE A 306 -18.49 3.98 11.90
N PHE A 307 -17.28 4.54 12.00
CA PHE A 307 -16.76 5.55 11.08
C PHE A 307 -15.43 5.10 10.49
N ALA A 308 -15.30 5.22 9.16
CA ALA A 308 -14.03 5.06 8.47
C ALA A 308 -13.04 6.10 8.95
N ASN A 309 -11.77 5.73 9.13
CA ASN A 309 -10.74 6.67 9.59
C ASN A 309 -10.16 7.52 8.46
N SER A 310 -10.54 7.25 7.20
CA SER A 310 -10.04 7.94 6.02
C SER A 310 -11.00 7.81 4.82
N PHE A 311 -10.54 8.25 3.65
CA PHE A 311 -11.36 8.53 2.47
C PHE A 311 -10.84 7.88 1.18
N ARG A 312 -9.91 6.90 1.28
CA ARG A 312 -9.35 6.16 0.14
C ARG A 312 -8.98 4.74 0.53
N THR A 313 -9.03 3.83 -0.42
CA THR A 313 -8.76 2.41 -0.26
C THR A 313 -7.39 2.10 0.35
N ASP A 314 -6.33 2.79 -0.09
CA ASP A 314 -4.96 2.60 0.43
C ASP A 314 -4.84 2.93 1.93
N ARG A 315 -5.60 3.93 2.41
CA ARG A 315 -5.65 4.27 3.83
C ARG A 315 -6.63 3.38 4.59
N GLY A 316 -7.83 3.16 4.03
CA GLY A 316 -8.85 2.32 4.66
C GLY A 316 -8.42 0.88 4.88
N THR A 317 -7.65 0.32 3.94
CA THR A 317 -7.05 -1.02 4.08
C THR A 317 -6.07 -1.08 5.26
N VAL A 318 -5.21 -0.05 5.43
CA VAL A 318 -4.30 0.07 6.59
C VAL A 318 -5.10 0.23 7.88
N CYS A 319 -6.14 1.10 7.88
CA CYS A 319 -7.00 1.29 9.05
C CYS A 319 -7.65 -0.04 9.49
N THR A 320 -8.13 -0.83 8.53
CA THR A 320 -8.80 -2.11 8.79
C THR A 320 -7.84 -3.17 9.36
N PHE A 321 -6.69 -3.39 8.70
CA PHE A 321 -5.83 -4.53 9.03
C PHE A 321 -4.70 -4.20 10.00
N SER A 322 -4.25 -2.95 10.04
CA SER A 322 -3.20 -2.51 10.95
C SER A 322 -3.72 -1.75 12.18
N GLY A 323 -5.03 -1.44 12.21
CA GLY A 323 -5.61 -0.67 13.31
C GLY A 323 -5.00 0.72 13.48
N PHE A 324 -4.39 1.27 12.41
CA PHE A 324 -3.73 2.57 12.43
C PHE A 324 -4.57 3.61 11.66
N PRO A 325 -4.97 4.72 12.29
CA PRO A 325 -5.81 5.73 11.64
C PRO A 325 -5.18 6.34 10.40
N GLY A 326 -6.01 6.72 9.43
CA GLY A 326 -5.54 7.43 8.24
C GLY A 326 -4.92 8.78 8.58
N LEU A 327 -3.88 9.17 7.84
CA LEU A 327 -3.19 10.44 7.98
C LEU A 327 -3.60 11.42 6.87
N PRO A 328 -3.72 12.73 7.14
CA PRO A 328 -4.12 13.72 6.15
C PRO A 328 -3.20 13.76 4.92
N THR A 329 -1.90 13.87 5.15
CA THR A 329 -0.90 14.12 4.10
C THR A 329 -0.16 12.88 3.64
N LEU A 330 -0.19 11.77 4.41
CA LEU A 330 0.58 10.56 4.18
C LEU A 330 -0.32 9.33 4.00
N SER A 331 -0.01 8.49 3.02
CA SER A 331 -0.50 7.12 2.94
C SER A 331 0.59 6.15 3.35
N LEU A 332 0.43 5.49 4.51
CA LEU A 332 1.42 4.56 5.06
C LEU A 332 1.67 3.38 4.12
N MET A 333 0.64 2.91 3.41
CA MET A 333 0.74 1.84 2.41
C MET A 333 1.80 2.14 1.34
N LYS A 334 1.97 3.41 0.97
CA LYS A 334 2.93 3.83 -0.07
C LYS A 334 4.38 3.90 0.42
N VAL A 335 4.62 3.72 1.72
CA VAL A 335 5.94 3.83 2.33
C VAL A 335 6.40 2.46 2.82
N SER A 336 7.15 1.75 1.99
CA SER A 336 7.47 0.32 2.18
C SER A 336 8.14 0.00 3.51
N ASN A 337 9.02 0.86 4.02
CA ASN A 337 9.68 0.66 5.31
C ASN A 337 8.71 0.83 6.50
N LEU A 338 7.69 1.68 6.39
CA LEU A 338 6.67 1.80 7.42
C LEU A 338 5.72 0.60 7.40
N CYS A 339 5.38 0.07 6.21
CA CYS A 339 4.55 -1.13 6.08
C CYS A 339 5.08 -2.32 6.90
N GLN A 340 6.40 -2.46 7.00
CA GLN A 340 7.06 -3.56 7.72
C GLN A 340 6.95 -3.45 9.25
N GLN A 341 6.68 -2.26 9.76
CA GLN A 341 6.62 -1.97 11.19
C GLN A 341 5.19 -1.88 11.72
N LEU A 342 4.22 -1.81 10.82
CA LEU A 342 2.82 -1.80 11.21
C LEU A 342 2.39 -3.18 11.71
N PRO A 343 1.63 -3.26 12.82
CA PRO A 343 0.93 -4.49 13.17
C PRO A 343 -0.05 -4.86 12.05
N ASN A 344 -0.40 -6.14 11.95
CA ASN A 344 -1.40 -6.57 10.97
C ASN A 344 -2.15 -7.80 11.48
N ILE A 345 -3.47 -7.80 11.29
CA ILE A 345 -4.35 -8.92 11.68
C ILE A 345 -3.88 -10.22 11.01
N ALA A 346 -3.50 -10.17 9.71
CA ALA A 346 -3.06 -11.37 8.99
C ALA A 346 -1.78 -11.98 9.60
N ASN A 347 -0.81 -11.14 10.00
CA ASN A 347 0.40 -11.64 10.66
C ASN A 347 0.08 -12.27 12.02
N THR A 348 -0.76 -11.62 12.84
CA THR A 348 -1.18 -12.15 14.15
C THR A 348 -1.90 -13.48 13.99
N LEU A 349 -2.82 -13.60 13.03
CA LEU A 349 -3.54 -14.84 12.75
C LEU A 349 -2.62 -15.93 12.15
N GLY A 350 -1.69 -15.55 11.26
CA GLY A 350 -0.68 -16.47 10.72
C GLY A 350 0.17 -17.10 11.83
N GLN A 351 0.61 -16.30 12.81
CA GLN A 351 1.32 -16.78 14.00
C GLN A 351 0.45 -17.69 14.88
N ALA A 352 -0.88 -17.47 14.89
CA ALA A 352 -1.85 -18.35 15.56
C ALA A 352 -2.20 -19.60 14.72
N GLY A 353 -1.55 -19.84 13.58
CA GLY A 353 -1.68 -21.02 12.73
C GLY A 353 -2.81 -20.97 11.71
N TYR A 354 -3.27 -19.77 11.34
CA TYR A 354 -4.19 -19.57 10.22
C TYR A 354 -3.45 -19.53 8.89
N GLU A 355 -4.07 -20.04 7.83
CA GLU A 355 -3.68 -19.75 6.45
C GLU A 355 -4.27 -18.39 6.08
N THR A 356 -3.44 -17.50 5.50
CA THR A 356 -3.84 -16.09 5.25
C THR A 356 -3.82 -15.76 3.78
N ASP A 357 -4.96 -15.27 3.26
CA ASP A 357 -5.14 -14.96 1.83
C ASP A 357 -5.76 -13.59 1.62
N PHE A 358 -5.41 -13.00 0.47
CA PHE A 358 -6.04 -11.79 -0.03
C PHE A 358 -6.49 -11.98 -1.48
N LEU A 359 -7.73 -11.63 -1.80
CA LEU A 359 -8.31 -11.63 -3.13
C LEU A 359 -8.69 -10.21 -3.52
N TYR A 360 -8.28 -9.78 -4.71
CA TYR A 360 -8.64 -8.49 -5.29
C TYR A 360 -8.76 -8.57 -6.81
N GLY A 361 -9.87 -8.15 -7.38
CA GLY A 361 -10.09 -8.16 -8.83
C GLY A 361 -9.31 -7.10 -9.61
N GLY A 362 -8.61 -6.17 -8.95
CA GLY A 362 -7.87 -5.07 -9.56
C GLY A 362 -6.35 -5.26 -9.58
N ASP A 363 -5.66 -4.19 -9.99
CA ASP A 363 -4.18 -4.12 -10.01
C ASP A 363 -3.64 -4.05 -8.58
N ILE A 364 -3.08 -5.15 -8.11
CA ILE A 364 -2.56 -5.29 -6.73
C ILE A 364 -1.35 -4.38 -6.44
N ASN A 365 -0.66 -3.88 -7.48
CA ASN A 365 0.47 -2.97 -7.33
C ASN A 365 0.02 -1.51 -7.20
N PHE A 366 -1.27 -1.23 -7.44
CA PHE A 366 -1.80 0.11 -7.22
C PHE A 366 -1.54 0.56 -5.78
N THR A 367 -0.94 1.74 -5.60
CA THR A 367 -0.58 2.33 -4.29
C THR A 367 0.34 1.49 -3.40
N ASN A 368 1.11 0.53 -3.96
CA ASN A 368 1.98 -0.39 -3.22
C ASN A 368 1.23 -1.40 -2.34
N MET A 369 -0.02 -1.75 -2.71
CA MET A 369 -0.85 -2.66 -1.92
C MET A 369 -0.18 -4.04 -1.77
N GLN A 370 0.43 -4.59 -2.82
CA GLN A 370 1.16 -5.87 -2.76
C GLN A 370 2.27 -5.84 -1.70
N GLY A 371 3.06 -4.76 -1.66
CA GLY A 371 4.12 -4.58 -0.67
C GLY A 371 3.57 -4.57 0.76
N TYR A 372 2.49 -3.83 1.00
CA TYR A 372 1.81 -3.77 2.29
C TYR A 372 1.24 -5.12 2.73
N LEU A 373 0.56 -5.83 1.84
CA LEU A 373 -0.07 -7.12 2.15
C LEU A 373 0.98 -8.19 2.47
N ARG A 374 2.08 -8.25 1.70
CA ARG A 374 3.19 -9.18 1.97
C ARG A 374 3.87 -8.87 3.31
N ALA A 375 4.19 -7.61 3.57
CA ALA A 375 4.74 -7.19 4.85
C ALA A 375 3.78 -7.50 6.03
N GLY A 376 2.47 -7.38 5.79
CA GLY A 376 1.41 -7.67 6.75
C GLY A 376 1.13 -9.15 7.00
N GLY A 377 1.79 -10.08 6.29
CA GLY A 377 1.69 -11.53 6.54
C GLY A 377 0.62 -12.26 5.72
N PHE A 378 0.10 -11.67 4.64
CA PHE A 378 -0.75 -12.41 3.70
C PHE A 378 0.10 -13.37 2.85
N GLN A 379 -0.10 -14.67 3.06
CA GLN A 379 0.70 -15.75 2.45
C GLN A 379 0.37 -15.94 0.97
N LYS A 380 -0.91 -15.88 0.62
CA LYS A 380 -1.37 -15.98 -0.77
C LYS A 380 -2.09 -14.68 -1.16
N ILE A 381 -1.76 -14.15 -2.32
CA ILE A 381 -2.42 -12.99 -2.90
C ILE A 381 -2.89 -13.39 -4.29
N THR A 382 -4.18 -13.23 -4.53
CA THR A 382 -4.82 -13.43 -5.85
C THR A 382 -5.26 -12.06 -6.35
N SER A 383 -4.89 -11.70 -7.56
CA SER A 383 -5.15 -10.40 -8.17
C SER A 383 -5.75 -10.55 -9.56
N GLN A 384 -6.01 -9.43 -10.25
CA GLN A 384 -6.47 -9.48 -11.64
C GLN A 384 -5.58 -10.33 -12.56
N ASP A 385 -4.29 -10.46 -12.25
CA ASP A 385 -3.34 -11.20 -13.08
C ASP A 385 -3.56 -12.72 -13.05
N ASP A 386 -4.31 -13.22 -12.07
CA ASP A 386 -4.70 -14.63 -11.94
C ASP A 386 -5.97 -14.97 -12.73
N PHE A 387 -6.62 -13.98 -13.36
CA PHE A 387 -7.81 -14.15 -14.18
C PHE A 387 -7.47 -14.06 -15.68
N SER A 388 -8.34 -14.60 -16.53
CA SER A 388 -8.17 -14.54 -17.98
C SER A 388 -8.18 -13.08 -18.48
N LEU A 389 -7.57 -12.86 -19.66
CA LEU A 389 -7.55 -11.53 -20.29
C LEU A 389 -8.95 -10.97 -20.53
N THR A 390 -9.93 -11.82 -20.84
CA THR A 390 -11.32 -11.42 -21.05
C THR A 390 -11.96 -10.93 -19.75
N GLU A 391 -11.72 -11.63 -18.64
CA GLU A 391 -12.29 -11.28 -17.35
C GLU A 391 -11.68 -10.00 -16.79
N ARG A 392 -10.34 -9.83 -16.87
CA ARG A 392 -9.64 -8.64 -16.35
C ARG A 392 -9.91 -7.36 -17.16
N ASN A 393 -10.23 -7.49 -18.44
CA ASN A 393 -10.54 -6.35 -19.29
C ASN A 393 -12.05 -6.03 -19.34
N TYR A 394 -12.84 -6.65 -18.47
CA TYR A 394 -14.28 -6.39 -18.41
C TYR A 394 -14.59 -4.96 -17.97
N SER A 395 -13.83 -4.41 -17.03
CA SER A 395 -13.93 -3.01 -16.65
C SER A 395 -12.55 -2.33 -16.70
N LYS A 396 -12.52 -1.00 -16.60
CA LYS A 396 -11.27 -0.23 -16.56
C LYS A 396 -10.39 -0.56 -15.35
N TRP A 397 -10.99 -1.05 -14.26
CA TRP A 397 -10.30 -1.33 -13.00
C TRP A 397 -9.98 -2.80 -12.78
N GLY A 398 -10.51 -3.69 -13.61
CA GLY A 398 -10.23 -5.11 -13.56
C GLY A 398 -11.46 -6.01 -13.57
N VAL A 399 -11.42 -7.08 -12.80
CA VAL A 399 -12.41 -8.16 -12.76
C VAL A 399 -13.61 -7.76 -11.89
N PRO A 400 -14.84 -7.81 -12.40
CA PRO A 400 -16.03 -7.41 -11.65
C PRO A 400 -16.40 -8.40 -10.53
N ASP A 401 -17.15 -7.89 -9.55
CA ASP A 401 -17.49 -8.62 -8.33
C ASP A 401 -18.19 -9.95 -8.57
N GLY A 402 -19.07 -10.07 -9.59
CA GLY A 402 -19.74 -11.33 -9.89
C GLY A 402 -18.77 -12.46 -10.26
N ILE A 403 -17.66 -12.15 -10.93
CA ILE A 403 -16.64 -13.12 -11.29
C ILE A 403 -15.75 -13.42 -10.09
N THR A 404 -15.30 -12.38 -9.37
CA THR A 404 -14.41 -12.55 -8.20
C THR A 404 -15.12 -13.26 -7.04
N PHE A 405 -16.43 -13.04 -6.81
CA PHE A 405 -17.19 -13.82 -5.83
C PHE A 405 -17.33 -15.30 -6.20
N ASN A 406 -17.45 -15.61 -7.50
CA ASN A 406 -17.43 -17.01 -7.95
C ASN A 406 -16.07 -17.65 -7.66
N HIS A 407 -14.97 -16.95 -7.98
CA HIS A 407 -13.62 -17.40 -7.67
C HIS A 407 -13.42 -17.60 -6.16
N LEU A 408 -13.87 -16.64 -5.33
CA LEU A 408 -13.85 -16.74 -3.88
C LEU A 408 -14.58 -18.01 -3.38
N TYR A 409 -15.77 -18.27 -3.93
CA TYR A 409 -16.54 -19.47 -3.57
C TYR A 409 -15.77 -20.75 -3.88
N ASP A 410 -15.21 -20.85 -5.08
CA ASP A 410 -14.45 -22.04 -5.52
C ASP A 410 -13.18 -22.22 -4.69
N MET A 411 -12.43 -21.16 -4.43
CA MET A 411 -11.25 -21.16 -3.55
C MET A 411 -11.57 -21.63 -2.14
N LEU A 412 -12.68 -21.19 -1.55
CA LEU A 412 -13.10 -21.64 -0.22
C LEU A 412 -13.59 -23.07 -0.23
N LYS A 413 -14.28 -23.50 -1.30
CA LYS A 413 -14.77 -24.87 -1.46
C LYS A 413 -13.63 -25.90 -1.54
N GLU A 414 -12.53 -25.56 -2.19
CA GLU A 414 -11.32 -26.41 -2.24
C GLU A 414 -10.77 -26.72 -0.84
N ARG A 415 -10.99 -25.85 0.13
CA ARG A 415 -10.57 -25.98 1.53
C ARG A 415 -11.59 -26.65 2.44
N GLU A 416 -12.68 -27.19 1.90
CA GLU A 416 -13.78 -27.76 2.71
C GLU A 416 -13.32 -28.87 3.65
N ASN A 417 -12.24 -29.56 3.31
CA ASN A 417 -11.64 -30.63 4.11
C ASN A 417 -10.37 -30.21 4.85
N SER A 418 -9.95 -28.94 4.79
CA SER A 418 -8.79 -28.44 5.53
C SER A 418 -9.05 -28.48 7.04
N LYS A 419 -8.04 -28.97 7.79
CA LYS A 419 -8.05 -28.93 9.26
C LYS A 419 -7.51 -27.64 9.83
N LYS A 420 -6.83 -26.82 9.00
CA LYS A 420 -6.30 -25.52 9.40
C LYS A 420 -7.35 -24.46 9.23
N PRO A 421 -7.54 -23.58 10.21
CA PRO A 421 -8.39 -22.43 10.05
C PRO A 421 -7.75 -21.48 9.03
N TRP A 422 -8.57 -20.72 8.33
CA TRP A 422 -8.12 -19.74 7.35
C TRP A 422 -8.68 -18.35 7.65
N PHE A 423 -7.90 -17.36 7.26
CA PHE A 423 -8.24 -15.95 7.23
C PHE A 423 -8.15 -15.47 5.80
N THR A 424 -9.28 -15.26 5.18
CA THR A 424 -9.37 -14.79 3.80
C THR A 424 -9.96 -13.38 3.78
N THR A 425 -9.33 -12.48 3.05
CA THR A 425 -9.84 -11.14 2.79
C THR A 425 -10.18 -11.02 1.31
N PHE A 426 -11.34 -10.47 1.02
CA PHE A 426 -11.77 -10.10 -0.32
C PHE A 426 -12.09 -8.61 -0.38
N LEU A 427 -11.37 -7.85 -1.21
CA LEU A 427 -11.68 -6.46 -1.53
C LEU A 427 -12.52 -6.41 -2.80
N THR A 428 -13.76 -5.89 -2.70
CA THR A 428 -14.65 -5.72 -3.85
C THR A 428 -14.18 -4.57 -4.75
N LEU A 429 -14.69 -4.49 -5.97
CA LEU A 429 -14.22 -3.52 -6.96
C LEU A 429 -15.34 -2.81 -7.71
N SER A 430 -16.50 -3.45 -7.90
CA SER A 430 -17.53 -3.00 -8.86
C SER A 430 -18.19 -1.68 -8.48
N SER A 431 -18.14 -1.28 -7.20
CA SER A 431 -18.63 0.00 -6.71
C SER A 431 -17.64 1.16 -6.88
N HIS A 432 -16.53 0.96 -7.61
CA HIS A 432 -15.56 2.00 -7.96
C HIS A 432 -15.96 2.76 -9.25
N GLU A 433 -15.55 4.05 -9.38
CA GLU A 433 -15.70 4.79 -10.64
C GLU A 433 -15.10 3.98 -11.82
N PRO A 434 -15.74 3.98 -13.01
CA PRO A 434 -16.86 4.80 -13.48
C PRO A 434 -18.26 4.23 -13.18
N PHE A 435 -18.43 3.27 -12.24
CA PHE A 435 -19.69 2.67 -11.84
C PHE A 435 -20.39 1.88 -12.97
N GLU A 436 -19.60 1.29 -13.85
CA GLU A 436 -20.07 0.46 -14.97
C GLU A 436 -20.23 -0.99 -14.51
N VAL A 437 -21.48 -1.45 -14.39
CA VAL A 437 -21.82 -2.82 -13.95
C VAL A 437 -22.90 -3.44 -14.85
N PRO A 438 -22.93 -4.78 -14.99
CA PRO A 438 -23.96 -5.48 -15.77
C PRO A 438 -25.28 -5.61 -14.96
N TYR A 439 -25.73 -4.50 -14.37
CA TYR A 439 -26.87 -4.49 -13.47
C TYR A 439 -27.58 -3.14 -13.53
N LYS A 440 -28.89 -3.16 -13.80
CA LYS A 440 -29.68 -1.94 -13.89
C LYS A 440 -30.96 -2.07 -13.06
N LYS A 441 -30.96 -1.45 -11.90
CA LYS A 441 -32.11 -1.42 -10.99
C LYS A 441 -32.59 0.02 -10.74
N PHE A 442 -31.68 0.99 -10.87
CA PHE A 442 -31.93 2.41 -10.68
C PHE A 442 -31.59 3.18 -11.96
N GLU A 443 -32.11 4.40 -12.07
CA GLU A 443 -31.68 5.32 -13.13
C GLU A 443 -30.24 5.80 -12.92
N ASP A 444 -29.80 5.87 -11.68
CA ASP A 444 -28.48 6.34 -11.28
C ASP A 444 -27.44 5.20 -11.33
N ALA A 445 -26.31 5.46 -12.00
CA ALA A 445 -25.23 4.50 -12.18
C ALA A 445 -24.53 4.14 -10.86
N HIS A 446 -24.38 5.11 -9.93
CA HIS A 446 -23.76 4.85 -8.63
C HIS A 446 -24.60 3.83 -7.85
N PHE A 447 -25.91 4.08 -7.71
CA PHE A 447 -26.79 3.15 -7.00
C PHE A 447 -26.83 1.77 -7.65
N ASN A 448 -26.72 1.69 -8.99
CA ASN A 448 -26.62 0.40 -9.68
C ASN A 448 -25.35 -0.36 -9.31
N ALA A 449 -24.20 0.34 -9.22
CA ALA A 449 -22.92 -0.29 -8.88
C ALA A 449 -22.92 -0.85 -7.45
N PHE A 450 -23.41 -0.09 -6.49
CA PHE A 450 -23.56 -0.56 -5.10
C PHE A 450 -24.60 -1.68 -4.97
N ALA A 451 -25.74 -1.58 -5.67
CA ALA A 451 -26.75 -2.64 -5.69
C ALA A 451 -26.23 -3.93 -6.35
N TYR A 452 -25.34 -3.82 -7.33
CA TYR A 452 -24.68 -4.98 -7.93
C TYR A 452 -23.76 -5.68 -6.93
N THR A 453 -22.91 -4.94 -6.21
CA THR A 453 -22.06 -5.50 -5.16
C THR A 453 -22.90 -6.17 -4.06
N ASP A 454 -23.98 -5.53 -3.58
CA ASP A 454 -24.92 -6.12 -2.62
C ASP A 454 -25.55 -7.42 -3.15
N HIS A 455 -25.96 -7.44 -4.43
CA HIS A 455 -26.50 -8.63 -5.09
C HIS A 455 -25.46 -9.77 -5.09
N CYS A 456 -24.23 -9.49 -5.48
CA CYS A 456 -23.14 -10.48 -5.50
C CYS A 456 -22.85 -11.03 -4.10
N ILE A 457 -22.84 -10.19 -3.07
CA ILE A 457 -22.73 -10.60 -1.67
C ILE A 457 -23.87 -11.56 -1.30
N GLY A 458 -25.11 -11.19 -1.62
CA GLY A 458 -26.29 -12.02 -1.32
C GLY A 458 -26.23 -13.39 -2.01
N GLU A 459 -25.83 -13.46 -3.27
CA GLU A 459 -25.65 -14.72 -4.00
C GLU A 459 -24.56 -15.59 -3.38
N PHE A 460 -23.40 -14.99 -3.08
CA PHE A 460 -22.30 -15.69 -2.43
C PHE A 460 -22.73 -16.28 -1.08
N ILE A 461 -23.35 -15.48 -0.21
CA ILE A 461 -23.80 -15.93 1.13
C ILE A 461 -24.81 -17.06 1.03
N ARG A 462 -25.78 -16.98 0.10
CA ARG A 462 -26.77 -18.05 -0.11
C ARG A 462 -26.14 -19.38 -0.55
N ARG A 463 -25.09 -19.31 -1.39
CA ARG A 463 -24.33 -20.50 -1.83
C ARG A 463 -23.45 -21.03 -0.71
N PHE A 464 -22.69 -20.15 -0.05
CA PHE A 464 -21.72 -20.53 0.99
C PHE A 464 -22.40 -21.10 2.24
N ARG A 465 -23.63 -20.62 2.58
CA ARG A 465 -24.46 -21.16 3.66
C ARG A 465 -24.76 -22.65 3.52
N LYS A 466 -24.70 -23.20 2.31
CA LYS A 466 -24.94 -24.62 2.04
C LYS A 466 -23.69 -25.50 2.21
N THR A 467 -22.53 -24.92 2.43
CA THR A 467 -21.27 -25.63 2.64
C THR A 467 -21.11 -26.05 4.11
N ARG A 468 -20.29 -27.08 4.36
CA ARG A 468 -19.95 -27.51 5.72
C ARG A 468 -19.19 -26.45 6.51
N GLN A 469 -18.38 -25.66 5.82
CA GLN A 469 -17.56 -24.60 6.42
C GLN A 469 -18.39 -23.49 7.03
N TRP A 470 -19.60 -23.22 6.51
CA TRP A 470 -20.50 -22.19 7.04
C TRP A 470 -20.62 -22.21 8.56
N LYS A 471 -20.81 -23.42 9.13
CA LYS A 471 -21.04 -23.59 10.57
C LYS A 471 -19.91 -23.02 11.44
N ASN A 472 -18.67 -23.08 10.96
CA ASN A 472 -17.48 -22.61 11.70
C ASN A 472 -16.84 -21.39 11.02
N THR A 473 -17.61 -20.55 10.32
CA THR A 473 -17.08 -19.37 9.65
C THR A 473 -17.71 -18.11 10.21
N LEU A 474 -16.85 -17.14 10.57
CA LEU A 474 -17.20 -15.75 10.78
C LEU A 474 -17.02 -15.00 9.46
N ILE A 475 -18.03 -14.27 9.04
CA ILE A 475 -17.96 -13.34 7.90
C ILE A 475 -18.12 -11.92 8.43
N VAL A 476 -17.10 -11.09 8.20
CA VAL A 476 -17.09 -9.65 8.53
C VAL A 476 -17.26 -8.88 7.23
N LEU A 477 -18.35 -8.12 7.12
CA LEU A 477 -18.57 -7.18 6.02
C LEU A 477 -18.30 -5.78 6.54
N LEU A 478 -17.37 -5.08 5.91
CA LEU A 478 -16.91 -3.76 6.33
C LEU A 478 -16.40 -3.00 5.09
N PRO A 479 -16.81 -1.73 4.86
CA PRO A 479 -16.20 -0.91 3.83
C PRO A 479 -14.78 -0.48 4.15
N ASP A 480 -13.98 -0.23 3.10
CA ASP A 480 -12.68 0.41 3.22
C ASP A 480 -12.80 1.91 3.56
N HIS A 481 -13.79 2.60 2.96
CA HIS A 481 -14.18 3.98 3.28
C HIS A 481 -15.62 4.25 2.81
N GLY A 482 -16.14 5.44 3.08
CA GLY A 482 -17.40 5.92 2.52
C GLY A 482 -17.16 6.78 1.27
N ILE A 483 -18.25 7.13 0.58
CA ILE A 483 -18.23 8.00 -0.61
C ILE A 483 -19.11 9.23 -0.38
N PRO A 484 -18.69 10.44 -0.82
CA PRO A 484 -19.52 11.66 -0.74
C PRO A 484 -20.58 11.67 -1.86
N TYR A 485 -21.50 10.72 -1.80
CA TYR A 485 -22.61 10.54 -2.73
C TYR A 485 -23.88 10.08 -1.99
N PRO A 486 -25.08 10.62 -2.31
CA PRO A 486 -25.32 11.79 -3.17
C PRO A 486 -24.59 13.05 -2.65
N LYS A 487 -24.21 13.97 -3.57
CA LYS A 487 -23.43 15.17 -3.26
C LYS A 487 -24.26 16.24 -2.51
N GLU A 488 -24.82 15.89 -1.38
CA GLU A 488 -25.62 16.76 -0.55
C GLU A 488 -24.95 16.98 0.81
N GLY A 489 -24.77 18.25 1.20
CA GLY A 489 -24.14 18.63 2.46
C GLY A 489 -22.62 18.74 2.41
N GLU A 490 -22.03 18.97 3.59
CA GLU A 490 -20.58 19.14 3.75
C GLU A 490 -19.81 17.87 3.46
N ARG A 491 -18.88 17.92 2.51
CA ARG A 491 -18.09 16.78 1.99
C ARG A 491 -17.36 15.99 3.08
N PHE A 492 -16.94 16.65 4.15
CA PHE A 492 -16.16 16.03 5.24
C PHE A 492 -17.01 15.78 6.49
N SER A 493 -18.34 15.90 6.39
CA SER A 493 -19.24 15.59 7.48
C SER A 493 -19.25 14.10 7.83
N PRO A 494 -19.60 13.73 9.07
CA PRO A 494 -19.68 12.32 9.50
C PRO A 494 -20.58 11.45 8.63
N ARG A 495 -21.57 12.04 7.92
CA ARG A 495 -22.46 11.31 7.02
C ARG A 495 -21.70 10.48 5.99
N PHE A 496 -20.60 11.02 5.43
CA PHE A 496 -19.83 10.37 4.37
C PHE A 496 -18.71 9.48 4.90
N PHE A 497 -18.39 9.56 6.19
CA PHE A 497 -17.41 8.69 6.85
C PHE A 497 -18.07 7.58 7.66
N ARG A 498 -19.39 7.66 7.90
CA ARG A 498 -20.13 6.57 8.52
C ARG A 498 -20.24 5.40 7.57
N ILE A 499 -19.94 4.20 8.05
CA ILE A 499 -19.94 2.95 7.29
C ILE A 499 -20.72 1.88 8.06
N PRO A 500 -21.27 0.84 7.41
CA PRO A 500 -21.81 -0.34 8.08
C PRO A 500 -20.68 -1.30 8.49
N MET A 501 -20.85 -2.05 9.58
CA MET A 501 -20.11 -3.27 9.82
C MET A 501 -21.07 -4.36 10.28
N ILE A 502 -20.99 -5.54 9.66
CA ILE A 502 -21.86 -6.66 9.93
C ILE A 502 -21.00 -7.91 10.14
N TRP A 503 -21.18 -8.58 11.27
CA TRP A 503 -20.61 -9.89 11.53
C TRP A 503 -21.69 -10.94 11.38
N THR A 504 -21.50 -11.91 10.48
CA THR A 504 -22.44 -12.97 10.18
C THR A 504 -21.71 -14.31 9.98
N GLY A 505 -22.42 -15.35 9.64
CA GLY A 505 -21.86 -16.70 9.47
C GLY A 505 -22.28 -17.62 10.62
N GLY A 506 -22.04 -18.91 10.45
CA GLY A 506 -22.48 -19.91 11.42
C GLY A 506 -21.67 -19.91 12.73
N ALA A 507 -20.54 -19.20 12.78
CA ALA A 507 -19.77 -19.01 14.00
C ALA A 507 -20.30 -17.87 14.89
N VAL A 508 -21.25 -17.08 14.41
CA VAL A 508 -21.87 -16.00 15.20
C VAL A 508 -22.93 -16.59 16.12
N ARG A 509 -22.76 -16.35 17.41
CA ARG A 509 -23.57 -16.94 18.49
C ARG A 509 -24.96 -16.34 18.59
N GLN A 510 -25.06 -15.02 18.44
CA GLN A 510 -26.30 -14.27 18.68
C GLN A 510 -26.40 -13.03 17.80
N LYS A 511 -27.62 -12.64 17.52
CA LYS A 511 -27.93 -11.36 16.91
C LYS A 511 -27.77 -10.26 17.94
N MET A 512 -27.15 -9.13 17.57
CA MET A 512 -27.16 -7.95 18.40
C MET A 512 -26.86 -6.70 17.59
N THR A 513 -27.31 -5.55 18.06
CA THR A 513 -26.90 -4.25 17.56
C THR A 513 -25.95 -3.58 18.55
N VAL A 514 -24.76 -3.18 18.08
CA VAL A 514 -23.79 -2.41 18.84
C VAL A 514 -23.92 -0.95 18.47
N GLU A 515 -24.41 -0.12 19.40
CA GLU A 515 -24.67 1.31 19.18
C GLU A 515 -23.55 2.22 19.68
N LYS A 516 -22.45 1.65 20.18
CA LYS A 516 -21.28 2.41 20.61
C LYS A 516 -20.62 3.06 19.41
N ILE A 517 -20.22 4.34 19.53
CA ILE A 517 -19.42 5.03 18.52
C ILE A 517 -18.05 4.34 18.46
N MET A 518 -17.59 4.00 17.27
CA MET A 518 -16.32 3.35 17.04
C MET A 518 -15.70 3.75 15.71
N ASN A 519 -14.43 3.43 15.55
CA ASN A 519 -13.72 3.58 14.29
C ASN A 519 -13.56 2.23 13.56
N GLN A 520 -13.26 2.30 12.28
CA GLN A 520 -12.84 1.18 11.45
C GLN A 520 -11.61 0.46 12.03
N THR A 521 -10.66 1.21 12.59
CA THR A 521 -9.46 0.68 13.26
C THR A 521 -9.78 -0.24 14.43
N ASP A 522 -10.94 -0.08 15.07
CA ASP A 522 -11.34 -0.88 16.23
C ASP A 522 -11.69 -2.34 15.87
N LEU A 523 -11.77 -2.67 14.57
CA LEU A 523 -11.93 -4.05 14.13
C LEU A 523 -10.80 -4.95 14.63
N ALA A 524 -9.55 -4.50 14.59
CA ALA A 524 -8.39 -5.34 14.92
C ALA A 524 -8.46 -5.84 16.38
N ALA A 525 -8.57 -4.94 17.35
CA ALA A 525 -8.67 -5.31 18.77
C ALA A 525 -9.95 -6.09 19.07
N THR A 526 -11.10 -5.67 18.50
CA THR A 526 -12.37 -6.34 18.73
C THR A 526 -12.36 -7.78 18.21
N LEU A 527 -11.83 -8.01 17.00
CA LEU A 527 -11.74 -9.34 16.41
C LEU A 527 -10.75 -10.23 17.18
N LEU A 528 -9.55 -9.73 17.44
CA LEU A 528 -8.51 -10.50 18.12
C LEU A 528 -8.91 -10.86 19.55
N ALA A 529 -9.60 -9.97 20.27
CA ALA A 529 -10.16 -10.26 21.59
C ALA A 529 -11.20 -11.38 21.57
N GLN A 530 -12.07 -11.45 20.54
CA GLN A 530 -13.01 -12.57 20.37
C GLN A 530 -12.30 -13.92 20.17
N LEU A 531 -11.09 -13.90 19.62
CA LEU A 531 -10.27 -15.08 19.37
C LEU A 531 -9.34 -15.42 20.56
N GLY A 532 -9.34 -14.61 21.62
CA GLY A 532 -8.43 -14.75 22.76
C GLY A 532 -6.96 -14.47 22.41
N LEU A 533 -6.71 -13.67 21.36
CA LEU A 533 -5.38 -13.30 20.91
C LEU A 533 -4.99 -11.92 21.44
N LYS A 534 -3.68 -11.74 21.71
CA LYS A 534 -3.13 -10.45 22.12
C LYS A 534 -3.21 -9.43 20.99
N HIS A 535 -3.48 -8.19 21.34
CA HIS A 535 -3.60 -7.06 20.40
C HIS A 535 -2.97 -5.77 20.93
N ASP A 536 -2.09 -5.86 21.93
CA ASP A 536 -1.46 -4.70 22.58
C ASP A 536 -0.61 -3.85 21.63
N ASN A 537 -0.12 -4.45 20.54
CA ASN A 537 0.62 -3.77 19.50
C ASN A 537 -0.25 -2.94 18.53
N PHE A 538 -1.59 -3.06 18.60
CA PHE A 538 -2.52 -2.25 17.82
C PHE A 538 -2.92 -0.99 18.61
N LEU A 539 -1.97 -0.07 18.78
CA LEU A 539 -2.04 1.08 19.70
C LEU A 539 -3.27 1.98 19.52
N PHE A 540 -3.85 2.03 18.32
CA PHE A 540 -5.01 2.87 17.99
C PHE A 540 -6.28 2.07 17.69
N SER A 541 -6.32 0.82 18.15
CA SER A 541 -7.47 -0.07 18.02
C SER A 541 -8.02 -0.43 19.40
N ARG A 542 -9.32 -0.38 19.57
CA ARG A 542 -9.99 -0.61 20.85
C ARG A 542 -10.97 -1.76 20.72
N ASN A 543 -11.06 -2.60 21.76
CA ASN A 543 -12.09 -3.65 21.82
C ASN A 543 -13.43 -3.06 22.26
N VAL A 544 -14.32 -2.81 21.31
CA VAL A 544 -15.63 -2.16 21.55
C VAL A 544 -16.62 -3.05 22.30
N LEU A 545 -16.37 -4.36 22.37
CA LEU A 545 -17.18 -5.33 23.10
C LEU A 545 -16.68 -5.55 24.54
N SER A 546 -15.60 -4.89 24.95
CA SER A 546 -15.13 -4.88 26.33
C SER A 546 -15.94 -3.91 27.19
N GLU A 547 -16.06 -4.22 28.49
CA GLU A 547 -16.59 -3.31 29.51
C GLU A 547 -15.66 -2.10 29.73
N SER A 548 -14.36 -2.24 29.46
CA SER A 548 -13.38 -1.14 29.53
C SER A 548 -13.61 -0.07 28.47
N TYR A 549 -14.39 -0.35 27.42
CA TYR A 549 -14.74 0.64 26.39
C TYR A 549 -15.78 1.64 26.90
N THR A 550 -15.35 2.55 27.77
CA THR A 550 -16.23 3.48 28.51
C THR A 550 -16.35 4.85 27.86
N TYR A 551 -15.41 5.22 26.96
CA TYR A 551 -15.44 6.50 26.22
C TYR A 551 -15.54 6.26 24.71
N PRO A 552 -16.78 6.07 24.19
CA PRO A 552 -17.01 5.89 22.76
C PRO A 552 -16.78 7.16 21.97
N PHE A 553 -15.83 7.15 21.04
CA PHE A 553 -15.56 8.25 20.11
C PHE A 553 -15.11 7.72 18.76
N ALA A 554 -15.13 8.59 17.74
CA ALA A 554 -14.47 8.33 16.47
C ALA A 554 -13.60 9.52 16.05
N PHE A 555 -12.50 9.18 15.37
CA PHE A 555 -11.57 10.11 14.76
C PHE A 555 -11.35 9.69 13.31
N TYR A 556 -11.46 10.63 12.37
CA TYR A 556 -11.07 10.42 10.99
C TYR A 556 -10.34 11.63 10.42
N SER A 557 -9.47 11.38 9.45
CA SER A 557 -8.74 12.42 8.76
C SER A 557 -9.21 12.58 7.30
N PHE A 558 -9.00 13.78 6.78
CA PHE A 558 -9.15 14.13 5.36
C PHE A 558 -7.99 15.05 4.94
N VAL A 559 -7.91 15.41 3.66
CA VAL A 559 -6.71 16.05 3.06
C VAL A 559 -6.06 17.15 3.90
N ASN A 560 -6.83 18.02 4.55
CA ASN A 560 -6.28 19.15 5.31
C ASN A 560 -6.80 19.22 6.75
N GLY A 561 -7.39 18.15 7.27
CA GLY A 561 -8.01 18.24 8.57
C GLY A 561 -8.43 16.91 9.16
N PHE A 562 -9.22 17.01 10.21
CA PHE A 562 -9.77 15.88 10.93
C PHE A 562 -11.17 16.17 11.47
N CYS A 563 -11.87 15.10 11.80
CA CYS A 563 -13.06 15.15 12.64
C CYS A 563 -12.80 14.38 13.93
N PHE A 564 -13.27 14.94 15.05
CA PHE A 564 -13.47 14.23 16.29
C PHE A 564 -14.95 14.27 16.67
N LEU A 565 -15.52 13.12 16.96
CA LEU A 565 -16.91 13.00 17.40
C LEU A 565 -17.05 12.01 18.55
N ASP A 566 -17.90 12.35 19.49
CA ASP A 566 -18.29 11.51 20.62
C ASP A 566 -19.78 11.71 20.98
N ASN A 567 -20.22 11.22 22.11
CA ASN A 567 -21.63 11.39 22.54
C ASN A 567 -22.00 12.85 22.87
N THR A 568 -21.02 13.76 22.98
CA THR A 568 -21.27 15.18 23.24
C THR A 568 -21.47 15.99 21.97
N GLY A 569 -21.05 15.50 20.81
CA GLY A 569 -21.22 16.19 19.53
C GLY A 569 -20.15 15.86 18.50
N VAL A 570 -20.02 16.74 17.51
CA VAL A 570 -19.14 16.62 16.35
C VAL A 570 -18.36 17.90 16.14
N SER A 571 -17.06 17.81 15.86
CA SER A 571 -16.22 18.94 15.44
C SER A 571 -15.34 18.52 14.27
N VAL A 572 -15.54 19.17 13.11
CA VAL A 572 -14.73 18.99 11.90
C VAL A 572 -13.80 20.19 11.76
N TYR A 573 -12.51 19.96 11.84
CA TYR A 573 -11.47 20.96 11.95
C TYR A 573 -10.55 20.96 10.74
N ASP A 574 -10.29 22.13 10.19
CA ASP A 574 -9.34 22.34 9.11
C ASP A 574 -8.01 22.88 9.65
N ASN A 575 -6.93 22.14 9.39
CA ASN A 575 -5.59 22.48 9.88
C ASN A 575 -5.00 23.71 9.16
N ALA A 576 -5.38 23.95 7.90
CA ALA A 576 -4.82 25.07 7.13
C ALA A 576 -5.40 26.42 7.57
N SER A 577 -6.70 26.49 7.80
CA SER A 577 -7.38 27.69 8.28
C SER A 577 -7.40 27.83 9.81
N ASN A 578 -7.06 26.76 10.54
CA ASN A 578 -7.15 26.66 11.99
C ASN A 578 -8.57 26.91 12.54
N LYS A 579 -9.60 26.43 11.83
CA LYS A 579 -11.01 26.67 12.17
C LYS A 579 -11.84 25.38 12.17
N VAL A 580 -12.86 25.37 13.03
CA VAL A 580 -13.98 24.42 12.92
C VAL A 580 -14.91 24.94 11.83
N PHE A 581 -15.16 24.15 10.80
CA PHE A 581 -16.04 24.55 9.71
C PHE A 581 -17.37 23.77 9.69
N PHE A 582 -17.46 22.68 10.43
CA PHE A 582 -18.70 21.93 10.64
C PHE A 582 -18.75 21.41 12.08
N ASN A 583 -19.86 21.61 12.75
CA ASN A 583 -20.06 21.12 14.11
C ASN A 583 -21.52 20.74 14.39
N VAL A 584 -21.67 19.90 15.42
CA VAL A 584 -22.93 19.63 16.10
C VAL A 584 -22.64 19.76 17.60
N ALA A 585 -23.45 20.54 18.34
CA ALA A 585 -23.20 20.93 19.73
C ALA A 585 -21.86 21.69 19.89
N PRO A 586 -21.80 22.95 19.43
CA PRO A 586 -20.58 23.76 19.37
C PRO A 586 -19.96 24.09 20.74
N GLU A 587 -20.72 24.03 21.82
CA GLU A 587 -20.24 24.24 23.19
C GLU A 587 -19.11 23.28 23.61
N GLY A 588 -19.03 22.13 22.99
CA GLY A 588 -17.95 21.13 23.21
C GLY A 588 -16.80 21.21 22.20
N ASP A 589 -16.84 22.10 21.21
CA ASP A 589 -15.86 22.16 20.12
C ASP A 589 -14.40 22.25 20.62
N SER A 590 -14.14 23.12 21.60
CA SER A 590 -12.78 23.31 22.12
C SER A 590 -12.16 22.00 22.64
N VAL A 591 -12.92 21.19 23.37
CA VAL A 591 -12.44 19.91 23.93
C VAL A 591 -12.26 18.87 22.84
N ARG A 592 -13.23 18.76 21.91
CA ARG A 592 -13.16 17.81 20.79
C ARG A 592 -11.98 18.12 19.87
N VAL A 593 -11.77 19.40 19.53
CA VAL A 593 -10.64 19.86 18.72
C VAL A 593 -9.30 19.60 19.43
N GLN A 594 -9.20 19.84 20.74
CA GLN A 594 -7.97 19.55 21.49
C GLN A 594 -7.63 18.06 21.46
N LYS A 595 -8.61 17.18 21.67
CA LYS A 595 -8.42 15.73 21.58
C LYS A 595 -8.03 15.31 20.16
N GLY A 596 -8.71 15.84 19.13
CA GLY A 596 -8.39 15.55 17.74
C GLY A 596 -6.96 15.96 17.35
N LYS A 597 -6.51 17.15 17.79
CA LYS A 597 -5.13 17.63 17.61
C LYS A 597 -4.12 16.72 18.32
N ALA A 598 -4.42 16.29 19.55
CA ALA A 598 -3.56 15.40 20.30
C ALA A 598 -3.42 14.02 19.62
N ILE A 599 -4.52 13.45 19.10
CA ILE A 599 -4.50 12.23 18.31
C ILE A 599 -3.64 12.44 17.06
N LEU A 600 -3.89 13.49 16.28
CA LEU A 600 -3.18 13.76 15.04
C LEU A 600 -1.67 13.88 15.27
N GLN A 601 -1.24 14.65 16.26
CA GLN A 601 0.17 14.78 16.64
C GLN A 601 0.75 13.43 17.06
N THR A 602 0.05 12.65 17.91
CA THR A 602 0.51 11.34 18.36
C THR A 602 0.68 10.36 17.19
N LEU A 603 -0.21 10.38 16.19
CA LEU A 603 -0.07 9.54 14.99
C LEU A 603 1.20 9.86 14.21
N TYR A 604 1.53 11.14 14.05
CA TYR A 604 2.75 11.55 13.34
C TYR A 604 4.02 11.28 14.14
N ASP A 605 3.97 11.40 15.46
CA ASP A 605 5.10 11.01 16.33
C ASP A 605 5.35 9.50 16.28
N GLU A 606 4.31 8.68 16.28
CA GLU A 606 4.46 7.22 16.12
C GLU A 606 5.07 6.87 14.75
N VAL A 607 4.66 7.54 13.68
CA VAL A 607 5.27 7.37 12.36
C VAL A 607 6.74 7.80 12.38
N GLY A 608 7.07 8.91 13.03
CA GLY A 608 8.45 9.37 13.24
C GLY A 608 9.27 8.35 14.02
N GLN A 609 8.71 7.77 15.09
CA GLN A 609 9.36 6.71 15.86
C GLN A 609 9.55 5.42 15.05
N MET A 610 8.56 4.98 14.27
CA MET A 610 8.69 3.86 13.33
C MET A 610 9.82 4.12 12.35
N ASN A 611 9.90 5.35 11.82
CA ASN A 611 10.97 5.74 10.92
C ASN A 611 12.34 5.78 11.62
N SER A 612 12.41 6.16 12.90
CA SER A 612 13.64 6.28 13.71
C SER A 612 14.09 4.98 14.40
N LYS A 613 13.19 4.04 14.73
CA LYS A 613 13.56 2.71 15.30
C LYS A 613 14.49 1.91 14.40
N ARG A 614 14.54 2.27 13.15
CA ARG A 614 15.49 1.79 12.16
C ARG A 614 16.95 2.15 12.49
N TYR A 615 17.17 3.12 13.36
CA TYR A 615 18.48 3.74 13.62
C TYR A 615 19.04 3.41 15.01
N LYS A 616 18.33 2.63 15.81
CA LYS A 616 18.80 2.05 17.08
C LYS A 616 19.14 0.58 16.92
#